data_3d3b1af8939f2e2bbe214559f2a64fd1
#
_entry.id   3d3b1af8939f2e2bbe214559f2a64fd1
#
_cell.length_a   1.000
_cell.length_b   1.000
_cell.length_c   1.000
_cell.angle_alpha   90.00
_cell.angle_beta   90.00
_cell.angle_gamma   90.00
#
_symmetry.space_group_name_H-M   'P 1'
#
loop_
_entity.id
_entity.type
_entity.pdbx_description
1 polymer ?
#
loop_
_entity_poly.entity_id
_entity_poly.type
_entity_poly.pdbx_seq_one_letter_code
_entity_poly.pdbx_strand_id
1 'polypeptide(L)'
;NQIGFTTSPRFARSSPYPSDLGKVVEAPILHCNGDDPEAVVHCAKIAIEFRQKFNRDVVIDIICYRRFGHNEGDEPSFTQPLMYKKIREHPTTLNIYANKLIKENSISNDEFEKNKTDFNLLLDNQFKSAKDDKPKLDWFEGTWSRYRPQKGKDKRGCLLYTSPSPRDVCS
;
A
#
# COMPACT_ATOMS: atom_id res chain seq x y z
N ASN A 1 -0.93 -5.78 -8.79
CA ASN A 1 -0.10 -5.76 -9.99
C ASN A 1 0.46 -7.16 -10.29
N GLN A 2 0.94 -7.40 -11.49
CA GLN A 2 1.49 -8.70 -11.91
C GLN A 2 3.02 -8.67 -12.01
N ILE A 3 3.68 -7.71 -11.39
CA ILE A 3 5.13 -7.62 -11.36
C ILE A 3 5.70 -8.23 -10.09
N GLY A 4 6.76 -9.03 -10.23
CA GLY A 4 7.53 -9.62 -9.14
C GLY A 4 9.01 -9.56 -9.47
N PHE A 5 9.56 -8.36 -9.64
CA PHE A 5 10.92 -8.11 -10.13
C PHE A 5 11.17 -8.83 -11.46
N THR A 6 12.06 -9.81 -11.51
CA THR A 6 12.35 -10.60 -12.72
C THR A 6 11.42 -11.80 -12.90
N THR A 7 10.57 -12.10 -11.93
CA THR A 7 9.70 -13.28 -11.97
C THR A 7 8.56 -13.10 -12.97
N SER A 8 8.40 -14.07 -13.86
CA SER A 8 7.27 -14.08 -14.79
C SER A 8 5.93 -14.10 -14.06
N PRO A 9 4.92 -13.32 -14.50
CA PRO A 9 3.58 -13.31 -13.90
C PRO A 9 2.98 -14.71 -13.72
N ARG A 10 3.23 -15.61 -14.67
CA ARG A 10 2.74 -17.00 -14.64
C ARG A 10 3.18 -17.79 -13.40
N PHE A 11 4.37 -17.48 -12.86
CA PHE A 11 4.96 -18.19 -11.73
C PHE A 11 5.01 -17.36 -10.44
N ALA A 12 4.53 -16.13 -10.50
CA ALA A 12 4.63 -15.17 -9.39
C ALA A 12 3.58 -15.43 -8.30
N ARG A 13 2.55 -16.22 -8.58
CA ARG A 13 1.43 -16.49 -7.67
C ARG A 13 1.06 -17.96 -7.70
N SER A 14 0.65 -18.49 -6.55
CA SER A 14 0.13 -19.86 -6.41
C SER A 14 -1.36 -19.97 -6.75
N SER A 15 -2.06 -18.83 -6.87
CA SER A 15 -3.48 -18.72 -7.21
C SER A 15 -3.70 -17.54 -8.16
N PRO A 16 -4.88 -17.42 -8.82
CA PRO A 16 -5.18 -16.30 -9.72
C PRO A 16 -5.05 -14.93 -9.05
N TYR A 17 -5.38 -14.83 -7.76
CA TYR A 17 -5.31 -13.59 -6.98
C TYR A 17 -4.49 -13.78 -5.72
N PRO A 18 -3.57 -12.85 -5.38
CA PRO A 18 -2.84 -12.90 -4.11
C PRO A 18 -3.79 -12.79 -2.89
N SER A 19 -4.93 -12.15 -3.06
CA SER A 19 -6.00 -12.05 -2.07
C SER A 19 -6.71 -13.36 -1.76
N ASP A 20 -6.52 -14.42 -2.54
CA ASP A 20 -7.10 -15.74 -2.28
C ASP A 20 -6.69 -16.34 -0.91
N LEU A 21 -5.62 -15.84 -0.29
CA LEU A 21 -5.26 -16.16 1.09
C LEU A 21 -6.36 -15.77 2.09
N GLY A 22 -7.17 -14.76 1.79
CA GLY A 22 -8.31 -14.38 2.61
C GLY A 22 -9.36 -15.50 2.75
N LYS A 23 -9.44 -16.42 1.79
CA LYS A 23 -10.34 -17.58 1.83
C LYS A 23 -9.99 -18.56 2.95
N VAL A 24 -8.72 -18.65 3.33
CA VAL A 24 -8.25 -19.54 4.40
C VAL A 24 -8.86 -19.15 5.76
N VAL A 25 -9.09 -17.86 5.97
CA VAL A 25 -9.70 -17.30 7.19
C VAL A 25 -11.16 -16.90 6.99
N GLU A 26 -11.78 -17.32 5.88
CA GLU A 26 -13.17 -17.02 5.51
C GLU A 26 -13.48 -15.52 5.52
N ALA A 27 -12.49 -14.68 5.15
CA ALA A 27 -12.67 -13.25 5.03
C ALA A 27 -13.32 -12.90 3.67
N PRO A 28 -14.31 -12.02 3.63
CA PRO A 28 -14.83 -11.48 2.37
C PRO A 28 -13.72 -10.78 1.58
N ILE A 29 -13.70 -10.95 0.27
CA ILE A 29 -12.73 -10.32 -0.62
C ILE A 29 -13.48 -9.42 -1.59
N LEU A 30 -13.13 -8.13 -1.60
CA LEU A 30 -13.67 -7.12 -2.49
C LEU A 30 -12.62 -6.80 -3.57
N HIS A 31 -12.92 -7.10 -4.81
CA HIS A 31 -12.04 -6.75 -5.93
C HIS A 31 -12.49 -5.42 -6.53
N CYS A 32 -11.56 -4.47 -6.70
CA CYS A 32 -11.83 -3.19 -7.34
C CYS A 32 -10.71 -2.76 -8.28
N ASN A 33 -11.08 -1.98 -9.29
CA ASN A 33 -10.13 -1.40 -10.23
C ASN A 33 -9.45 -0.19 -9.61
N GLY A 34 -8.10 -0.20 -9.54
CA GLY A 34 -7.30 0.92 -9.03
C GLY A 34 -7.37 2.20 -9.87
N ASP A 35 -7.83 2.12 -11.12
CA ASP A 35 -8.07 3.29 -11.98
C ASP A 35 -9.45 3.93 -11.76
N ASP A 36 -10.27 3.36 -10.89
CA ASP A 36 -11.56 3.93 -10.48
C ASP A 36 -11.53 4.30 -8.99
N PRO A 37 -11.19 5.57 -8.64
CA PRO A 37 -11.12 6.01 -7.25
C PRO A 37 -12.46 5.90 -6.50
N GLU A 38 -13.59 6.06 -7.19
CA GLU A 38 -14.91 5.95 -6.58
C GLU A 38 -15.19 4.50 -6.15
N ALA A 39 -14.85 3.53 -7.01
CA ALA A 39 -14.98 2.11 -6.68
C ALA A 39 -14.08 1.72 -5.50
N VAL A 40 -12.85 2.25 -5.43
CA VAL A 40 -11.92 2.02 -4.31
C VAL A 40 -12.50 2.56 -3.00
N VAL A 41 -12.99 3.81 -3.01
CA VAL A 41 -13.61 4.43 -1.83
C VAL A 41 -14.88 3.68 -1.42
N HIS A 42 -15.68 3.23 -2.38
CA HIS A 42 -16.89 2.45 -2.10
C HIS A 42 -16.55 1.10 -1.43
N CYS A 43 -15.57 0.37 -1.96
CA CYS A 43 -15.08 -0.85 -1.35
C CYS A 43 -14.55 -0.62 0.07
N ALA A 44 -13.83 0.49 0.30
CA ALA A 44 -13.33 0.83 1.63
C ALA A 44 -14.46 1.10 2.63
N LYS A 45 -15.53 1.78 2.21
CA LYS A 45 -16.73 2.01 3.04
C LYS A 45 -17.41 0.69 3.41
N ILE A 46 -17.65 -0.19 2.42
CA ILE A 46 -18.23 -1.51 2.68
C ILE A 46 -17.35 -2.31 3.64
N ALA A 47 -16.05 -2.31 3.43
CA ALA A 47 -15.11 -3.05 4.25
C ALA A 47 -15.13 -2.60 5.72
N ILE A 48 -15.12 -1.29 5.97
CA ILE A 48 -15.13 -0.78 7.35
C ILE A 48 -16.46 -1.04 8.02
N GLU A 49 -17.59 -0.87 7.32
CA GLU A 49 -18.92 -1.17 7.85
C GLU A 49 -19.06 -2.66 8.20
N PHE A 50 -18.60 -3.54 7.32
CA PHE A 50 -18.56 -4.98 7.56
C PHE A 50 -17.73 -5.31 8.80
N ARG A 51 -16.51 -4.79 8.87
CA ARG A 51 -15.58 -5.03 9.98
C ARG A 51 -16.18 -4.58 11.30
N GLN A 52 -16.77 -3.38 11.34
CA GLN A 52 -17.36 -2.82 12.56
C GLN A 52 -18.60 -3.57 12.98
N LYS A 53 -19.42 -4.02 12.03
CA LYS A 53 -20.67 -4.73 12.32
C LYS A 53 -20.46 -6.16 12.76
N PHE A 54 -19.53 -6.87 12.13
CA PHE A 54 -19.35 -8.32 12.33
C PHE A 54 -18.09 -8.69 13.11
N ASN A 55 -17.21 -7.74 13.45
CA ASN A 55 -15.92 -7.96 14.11
C ASN A 55 -15.07 -9.05 13.40
N ARG A 56 -15.10 -9.06 12.06
CA ARG A 56 -14.36 -10.01 11.21
C ARG A 56 -13.48 -9.24 10.25
N ASP A 57 -12.43 -9.93 9.79
CA ASP A 57 -11.52 -9.40 8.78
C ASP A 57 -12.21 -9.28 7.42
N VAL A 58 -11.69 -8.37 6.60
CA VAL A 58 -12.10 -8.17 5.22
C VAL A 58 -10.88 -7.80 4.39
N VAL A 59 -10.82 -8.29 3.17
CA VAL A 59 -9.72 -8.02 2.23
C VAL A 59 -10.23 -7.13 1.12
N ILE A 60 -9.50 -6.05 0.83
CA ILE A 60 -9.71 -5.23 -0.37
C ILE A 60 -8.56 -5.53 -1.32
N ASP A 61 -8.89 -6.06 -2.48
CA ASP A 61 -7.94 -6.35 -3.56
C ASP A 61 -8.05 -5.26 -4.62
N ILE A 62 -7.12 -4.32 -4.59
CA ILE A 62 -7.05 -3.22 -5.55
C ILE A 62 -6.19 -3.68 -6.73
N ILE A 63 -6.83 -3.96 -7.86
CA ILE A 63 -6.16 -4.39 -9.08
C ILE A 63 -5.60 -3.14 -9.77
N CYS A 64 -4.29 -3.06 -9.85
CA CYS A 64 -3.57 -1.93 -10.41
C CYS A 64 -2.28 -2.39 -11.11
N TYR A 65 -1.52 -1.46 -11.64
CA TYR A 65 -0.21 -1.69 -12.25
C TYR A 65 0.87 -0.83 -11.59
N ARG A 66 2.13 -1.24 -11.72
CA ARG A 66 3.29 -0.52 -11.21
C ARG A 66 3.98 0.21 -12.36
N ARG A 67 4.12 1.53 -12.27
CA ARG A 67 4.78 2.33 -13.31
C ARG A 67 6.29 2.22 -13.29
N PHE A 68 6.89 2.16 -12.11
CA PHE A 68 8.32 2.15 -11.92
C PHE A 68 8.82 0.76 -11.53
N GLY A 69 10.11 0.50 -11.68
CA GLY A 69 10.74 -0.75 -11.32
C GLY A 69 10.75 -1.05 -9.83
N HIS A 70 11.39 -2.16 -9.47
CA HIS A 70 11.47 -2.65 -8.10
C HIS A 70 12.21 -1.66 -7.18
N ASN A 71 13.27 -1.07 -7.70
CA ASN A 71 14.07 -0.01 -7.07
C ASN A 71 14.56 0.97 -8.12
N GLU A 72 15.36 1.94 -7.73
CA GLU A 72 15.90 3.00 -8.60
C GLU A 72 16.81 2.46 -9.72
N GLY A 73 17.49 1.33 -9.50
CA GLY A 73 18.38 0.69 -10.49
C GLY A 73 17.66 -0.32 -11.40
N ASP A 74 16.37 -0.59 -11.18
CA ASP A 74 15.64 -1.57 -11.98
C ASP A 74 14.89 -0.92 -13.14
N GLU A 75 15.21 -1.37 -14.37
CA GLU A 75 14.44 -1.06 -15.57
C GLU A 75 13.57 -2.26 -15.95
N PRO A 76 12.29 -2.25 -15.57
CA PRO A 76 11.41 -3.42 -15.71
C PRO A 76 11.08 -3.77 -17.16
N SER A 77 11.33 -2.89 -18.11
CA SER A 77 11.13 -3.20 -19.53
C SER A 77 12.12 -4.23 -20.07
N PHE A 78 13.23 -4.49 -19.38
CA PHE A 78 14.19 -5.53 -19.76
C PHE A 78 13.60 -6.93 -19.56
N THR A 79 12.80 -7.14 -18.54
CA THR A 79 12.20 -8.44 -18.22
C THR A 79 10.75 -8.57 -18.67
N GLN A 80 9.98 -7.48 -18.68
CA GLN A 80 8.56 -7.42 -19.09
C GLN A 80 8.30 -6.34 -20.16
N PRO A 81 8.91 -6.44 -21.35
CA PRO A 81 8.84 -5.37 -22.35
C PRO A 81 7.42 -5.09 -22.85
N LEU A 82 6.60 -6.13 -23.08
CA LEU A 82 5.24 -5.97 -23.56
C LEU A 82 4.31 -5.32 -22.53
N MET A 83 4.44 -5.71 -21.27
CA MET A 83 3.67 -5.13 -20.16
C MET A 83 4.01 -3.66 -20.02
N TYR A 84 5.29 -3.31 -19.95
CA TYR A 84 5.73 -1.93 -19.74
C TYR A 84 5.51 -1.03 -20.96
N LYS A 85 5.48 -1.57 -22.16
CA LYS A 85 5.01 -0.84 -23.33
C LYS A 85 3.56 -0.36 -23.12
N LYS A 86 2.67 -1.25 -22.72
CA LYS A 86 1.26 -0.90 -22.43
C LYS A 86 1.12 0.06 -21.26
N ILE A 87 1.91 -0.12 -20.19
CA ILE A 87 1.87 0.77 -19.01
C ILE A 87 2.30 2.19 -19.38
N ARG A 88 3.29 2.38 -20.24
CA ARG A 88 3.72 3.70 -20.69
C ARG A 88 2.68 4.42 -21.54
N GLU A 89 1.94 3.68 -22.33
CA GLU A 89 0.86 4.19 -23.18
C GLU A 89 -0.43 4.45 -22.40
N HIS A 90 -0.58 3.84 -21.21
CA HIS A 90 -1.78 3.96 -20.40
C HIS A 90 -1.85 5.31 -19.69
N PRO A 91 -2.99 6.04 -19.78
CA PRO A 91 -3.14 7.32 -19.09
C PRO A 91 -3.10 7.13 -17.57
N THR A 92 -2.74 8.19 -16.84
CA THR A 92 -2.72 8.14 -15.37
C THR A 92 -4.14 8.05 -14.81
N THR A 93 -4.30 7.44 -13.66
CA THR A 93 -5.58 7.40 -12.91
C THR A 93 -6.16 8.81 -12.74
N LEU A 94 -5.30 9.80 -12.46
CA LEU A 94 -5.71 11.21 -12.38
C LEU A 94 -6.39 11.69 -13.67
N ASN A 95 -5.77 11.42 -14.83
CA ASN A 95 -6.32 11.84 -16.11
C ASN A 95 -7.61 11.08 -16.47
N ILE A 96 -7.67 9.79 -16.17
CA ILE A 96 -8.87 8.96 -16.40
C ILE A 96 -10.03 9.52 -15.60
N TYR A 97 -9.82 9.78 -14.32
CA TYR A 97 -10.84 10.27 -13.42
C TYR A 97 -11.26 11.72 -13.71
N ALA A 98 -10.29 12.61 -13.95
CA ALA A 98 -10.58 13.97 -14.34
C ALA A 98 -11.43 14.04 -15.62
N ASN A 99 -11.07 13.26 -16.64
CA ASN A 99 -11.83 13.20 -17.89
C ASN A 99 -13.26 12.66 -17.68
N LYS A 100 -13.44 11.72 -16.75
CA LYS A 100 -14.77 11.24 -16.35
C LYS A 100 -15.59 12.38 -15.75
N LEU A 101 -15.06 13.08 -14.74
CA LEU A 101 -15.74 14.16 -14.05
C LEU A 101 -16.06 15.35 -14.98
N ILE A 102 -15.17 15.68 -15.91
CA ILE A 102 -15.41 16.73 -16.92
C ILE A 102 -16.55 16.31 -17.86
N LYS A 103 -16.57 15.07 -18.34
CA LYS A 103 -17.66 14.55 -19.17
C LYS A 103 -19.02 14.55 -18.46
N GLU A 104 -19.02 14.30 -17.17
CA GLU A 104 -20.20 14.33 -16.31
C GLU A 104 -20.60 15.76 -15.89
N ASN A 105 -19.84 16.78 -16.32
CA ASN A 105 -20.00 18.18 -15.92
C ASN A 105 -19.92 18.43 -14.41
N SER A 106 -19.25 17.54 -13.68
CA SER A 106 -19.03 17.67 -12.24
C SER A 106 -17.94 18.68 -11.90
N ILE A 107 -16.94 18.83 -12.78
CA ILE A 107 -15.90 19.85 -12.72
C ILE A 107 -15.65 20.44 -14.10
N SER A 108 -15.14 21.67 -14.17
CA SER A 108 -14.65 22.27 -15.41
C SER A 108 -13.17 21.91 -15.65
N ASN A 109 -12.72 22.03 -16.91
CA ASN A 109 -11.31 21.86 -17.23
C ASN A 109 -10.42 22.89 -16.52
N ASP A 110 -10.89 24.14 -16.41
CA ASP A 110 -10.16 25.22 -15.72
C ASP A 110 -10.00 24.94 -14.23
N GLU A 111 -11.04 24.41 -13.60
CA GLU A 111 -11.00 23.99 -12.21
C GLU A 111 -10.01 22.83 -11.98
N PHE A 112 -9.97 21.87 -12.89
CA PHE A 112 -8.99 20.77 -12.84
C PHE A 112 -7.55 21.28 -12.92
N GLU A 113 -7.24 22.16 -13.90
CA GLU A 113 -5.88 22.71 -14.05
C GLU A 113 -5.50 23.64 -12.88
N LYS A 114 -6.46 24.38 -12.33
CA LYS A 114 -6.25 25.16 -11.12
C LYS A 114 -5.89 24.27 -9.93
N ASN A 115 -6.67 23.22 -9.65
CA ASN A 115 -6.42 22.29 -8.54
C ASN A 115 -5.03 21.64 -8.65
N LYS A 116 -4.63 21.28 -9.87
CA LYS A 116 -3.30 20.72 -10.14
C LYS A 116 -2.18 21.72 -9.86
N THR A 117 -2.36 22.97 -10.24
CA THR A 117 -1.41 24.06 -10.00
C THR A 117 -1.29 24.35 -8.50
N ASP A 118 -2.43 24.47 -7.81
CA ASP A 118 -2.47 24.74 -6.37
C ASP A 118 -1.80 23.61 -5.58
N PHE A 119 -2.00 22.36 -5.98
CA PHE A 119 -1.34 21.21 -5.36
C PHE A 119 0.17 21.22 -5.58
N ASN A 120 0.64 21.55 -6.78
CA ASN A 120 2.08 21.67 -7.06
C ASN A 120 2.71 22.81 -6.24
N LEU A 121 2.04 23.93 -6.09
CA LEU A 121 2.49 25.04 -5.24
C LEU A 121 2.57 24.60 -3.76
N LEU A 122 1.60 23.82 -3.30
CA LEU A 122 1.64 23.26 -1.95
C LEU A 122 2.88 22.36 -1.76
N LEU A 123 3.15 21.46 -2.70
CA LEU A 123 4.33 20.58 -2.65
C LEU A 123 5.64 21.37 -2.66
N ASP A 124 5.76 22.38 -3.51
CA ASP A 124 6.95 23.23 -3.57
C ASP A 124 7.20 23.97 -2.27
N ASN A 125 6.13 24.48 -1.64
CA ASN A 125 6.22 25.18 -0.35
C ASN A 125 6.63 24.21 0.76
N GLN A 126 6.05 23.00 0.80
CA GLN A 126 6.43 21.98 1.78
C GLN A 126 7.87 21.50 1.56
N PHE A 127 8.30 21.35 0.31
CA PHE A 127 9.69 20.99 0.02
C PHE A 127 10.69 22.06 0.47
N LYS A 128 10.33 23.33 0.33
CA LYS A 128 11.18 24.43 0.83
C LYS A 128 11.24 24.42 2.37
N SER A 129 10.11 24.28 3.05
CA SER A 129 10.06 24.24 4.52
C SER A 129 10.75 23.01 5.10
N ALA A 130 10.74 21.87 4.42
CA ALA A 130 11.40 20.64 4.86
C ALA A 130 12.93 20.77 5.00
N LYS A 131 13.56 21.74 4.32
CA LYS A 131 15.00 22.00 4.47
C LYS A 131 15.38 22.56 5.84
N ASP A 132 14.45 23.27 6.47
CA ASP A 132 14.64 23.92 7.78
C ASP A 132 14.08 23.05 8.92
N ASP A 133 13.35 21.98 8.57
CA ASP A 133 12.76 21.07 9.55
C ASP A 133 13.82 20.11 10.09
N LYS A 134 14.00 20.14 11.40
CA LYS A 134 14.82 19.17 12.13
C LYS A 134 13.87 18.11 12.69
N PRO A 135 13.75 16.94 12.03
CA PRO A 135 12.84 15.90 12.50
C PRO A 135 13.22 15.51 13.93
N LYS A 136 12.31 15.70 14.87
CA LYS A 136 12.44 15.08 16.18
C LYS A 136 12.29 13.58 15.98
N LEU A 137 13.28 12.83 16.42
CA LEU A 137 13.26 11.36 16.37
C LEU A 137 12.30 10.83 17.45
N ASP A 138 11.02 10.85 17.15
CA ASP A 138 9.92 10.45 18.03
C ASP A 138 9.59 8.96 17.94
N TRP A 139 10.59 8.13 17.78
CA TRP A 139 10.42 6.68 17.59
C TRP A 139 9.75 5.99 18.79
N PHE A 140 9.81 6.58 19.97
CA PHE A 140 9.29 6.00 21.20
C PHE A 140 8.37 6.94 22.00
N GLU A 141 7.83 7.97 21.38
CA GLU A 141 6.88 8.86 22.05
C GLU A 141 5.44 8.28 22.01
N GLY A 142 4.58 8.81 22.83
CA GLY A 142 3.21 8.33 22.97
C GLY A 142 3.13 7.00 23.69
N THR A 143 2.37 6.06 23.15
CA THR A 143 2.12 4.73 23.73
C THR A 143 3.39 3.91 23.94
N TRP A 144 4.42 4.12 23.12
CA TRP A 144 5.68 3.40 23.16
C TRP A 144 6.72 3.99 24.12
N SER A 145 6.52 5.21 24.62
CA SER A 145 7.49 5.91 25.52
C SER A 145 7.80 5.14 26.79
N ARG A 146 6.88 4.31 27.26
CA ARG A 146 7.03 3.45 28.45
C ARG A 146 7.87 2.19 28.20
N TYR A 147 8.09 1.82 26.93
CA TYR A 147 8.90 0.65 26.58
C TYR A 147 10.33 1.09 26.33
N ARG A 148 11.27 0.53 27.09
CA ARG A 148 12.71 0.80 26.91
C ARG A 148 13.42 -0.48 26.53
N PRO A 149 14.45 -0.43 25.68
CA PRO A 149 15.30 -1.59 25.44
C PRO A 149 15.89 -2.05 26.76
N GLN A 150 15.85 -3.34 27.00
CA GLN A 150 16.44 -3.93 28.20
C GLN A 150 17.95 -3.68 28.21
N LYS A 151 18.45 -2.92 29.17
CA LYS A 151 19.89 -2.71 29.36
C LYS A 151 20.44 -3.84 30.19
N GLY A 152 21.16 -4.75 29.56
CA GLY A 152 21.89 -5.83 30.24
C GLY A 152 21.84 -7.15 29.49
N LYS A 153 22.76 -8.05 29.85
CA LYS A 153 22.82 -9.43 29.35
C LYS A 153 21.79 -10.32 30.09
N ASP A 154 20.54 -9.92 30.13
CA ASP A 154 19.52 -10.80 30.70
C ASP A 154 19.18 -11.89 29.70
N LYS A 155 19.76 -13.06 29.89
CA LYS A 155 19.55 -14.26 29.06
C LYS A 155 18.11 -14.78 29.11
N ARG A 156 17.25 -14.24 29.98
CA ARG A 156 15.86 -14.67 30.16
C ARG A 156 14.89 -14.06 29.14
N GLY A 157 15.27 -13.01 28.42
CA GLY A 157 14.41 -12.40 27.38
C GLY A 157 14.04 -13.33 26.25
N CYS A 158 14.88 -14.32 25.94
CA CYS A 158 14.59 -15.33 24.93
C CYS A 158 13.64 -16.43 25.43
N LEU A 159 13.62 -16.71 26.74
CA LEU A 159 12.80 -17.77 27.35
C LEU A 159 11.34 -17.38 27.55
N LEU A 160 11.00 -16.07 27.44
CA LEU A 160 9.62 -15.58 27.52
C LEU A 160 8.79 -15.87 26.26
N TYR A 161 9.43 -16.14 25.15
CA TYR A 161 8.77 -16.39 23.85
C TYR A 161 8.77 -17.84 23.41
N THR A 162 9.58 -18.68 24.06
CA THR A 162 9.59 -20.12 23.80
C THR A 162 9.03 -20.82 25.03
N SER A 163 8.00 -21.64 24.85
CA SER A 163 7.63 -22.60 25.87
C SER A 163 8.89 -23.38 26.22
N PRO A 164 9.24 -23.53 27.53
CA PRO A 164 10.42 -24.28 27.90
C PRO A 164 10.31 -25.68 27.34
N SER A 165 11.31 -26.08 26.57
CA SER A 165 11.41 -27.46 26.10
C SER A 165 11.51 -28.36 27.33
N PRO A 166 10.97 -29.61 27.28
CA PRO A 166 11.14 -30.55 28.38
C PRO A 166 12.59 -30.80 28.78
N ARG A 167 13.57 -30.44 27.92
CA ARG A 167 15.00 -30.52 28.20
C ARG A 167 15.51 -29.36 29.05
N ASP A 168 14.80 -28.22 29.08
CA ASP A 168 15.22 -27.01 29.81
C ASP A 168 14.76 -27.03 31.27
N VAL A 169 13.96 -28.04 31.66
CA VAL A 169 13.39 -28.20 33.00
C VAL A 169 14.23 -29.15 33.86
N CYS A 170 15.24 -29.81 33.28
CA CYS A 170 16.07 -30.84 33.96
C CYS A 170 17.51 -30.39 34.17
N SER A 171 17.79 -29.11 34.38
CA SER A 171 19.13 -28.62 34.77
C SER A 171 19.08 -27.73 35.99
#